data_0a41598b645ff3f2a24c7c440540b2a7
#
_entry.id   0a41598b645ff3f2a24c7c440540b2a7
#
_cell.length_a   1.000
_cell.length_b   1.000
_cell.length_c   1.000
_cell.angle_alpha   90.00
_cell.angle_beta   90.00
_cell.angle_gamma   90.00
#
_symmetry.space_group_name_H-M   'P 1'
#
loop_
_entity.id
_entity.type
_entity.pdbx_description
1 polymer ?
#
loop_
_entity_poly.entity_id
_entity_poly.type
_entity_poly.pdbx_seq_one_letter_code
_entity_poly.pdbx_strand_id
1 'polypeptide(L)'
;MLAAQDRREKLRIIEALIFAAPEPLAEEQIAQALIEGEDVVGLLAELQHSYARRGVNLKKVAGKWAFRTADDLSYLLQRYAHEERRLSKAALETLAIIAYHQPVTRAEIEEIRGVSTSASTIDILLETGWIRPRGRRRAPGRPVTYGTTENFLTHFGLDTIKDLPGLAELKGAGLLDATLPPGFSVPEPRDVAALMPDELPLDEVEEEEVQGALAFDEADADEVDEDEAADVVDGVTAQADGEAGDADTQARPDEKDSRSEQAS
;
A
#
# COMPACT_ATOMS: atom_id res chain seq x y z
N MET A 1 -33.85 -17.29 24.57
CA MET A 1 -32.60 -18.08 24.56
C MET A 1 -32.26 -18.61 23.16
N LEU A 2 -33.21 -19.21 22.42
CA LEU A 2 -32.97 -19.73 21.05
C LEU A 2 -32.48 -18.66 20.06
N ALA A 3 -33.12 -17.47 20.03
CA ALA A 3 -32.71 -16.37 19.14
C ALA A 3 -31.28 -15.85 19.40
N ALA A 4 -30.82 -15.87 20.66
CA ALA A 4 -29.47 -15.43 21.02
C ALA A 4 -28.41 -16.50 20.67
N GLN A 5 -28.75 -17.78 20.70
CA GLN A 5 -27.89 -18.85 20.21
C GLN A 5 -27.75 -18.80 18.68
N ASP A 6 -28.86 -18.60 18.00
CA ASP A 6 -28.91 -18.41 16.54
C ASP A 6 -28.05 -17.21 16.10
N ARG A 7 -28.20 -16.05 16.75
CA ARG A 7 -27.40 -14.86 16.44
C ARG A 7 -25.89 -15.08 16.65
N ARG A 8 -25.49 -15.74 17.74
CA ARG A 8 -24.09 -16.07 18.01
C ARG A 8 -23.52 -17.02 16.96
N GLU A 9 -24.32 -17.94 16.49
CA GLU A 9 -23.91 -18.89 15.44
C GLU A 9 -23.73 -18.19 14.11
N LYS A 10 -24.61 -17.25 13.74
CA LYS A 10 -24.47 -16.39 12.56
C LYS A 10 -23.19 -15.56 12.58
N LEU A 11 -22.88 -14.93 13.71
CA LEU A 11 -21.63 -14.20 13.88
C LEU A 11 -20.41 -15.10 13.69
N ARG A 12 -20.42 -16.33 14.20
CA ARG A 12 -19.33 -17.30 13.97
C ARG A 12 -19.19 -17.73 12.51
N ILE A 13 -20.32 -17.86 11.80
CA ILE A 13 -20.30 -18.18 10.36
C ILE A 13 -19.66 -17.04 9.58
N ILE A 14 -20.09 -15.79 9.82
CA ILE A 14 -19.53 -14.61 9.18
C ILE A 14 -18.03 -14.47 9.47
N GLU A 15 -17.64 -14.63 10.74
CA GLU A 15 -16.25 -14.59 11.16
C GLU A 15 -15.40 -15.61 10.39
N ALA A 16 -15.87 -16.86 10.32
CA ALA A 16 -15.16 -17.94 9.64
C ALA A 16 -15.05 -17.70 8.13
N LEU A 17 -16.12 -17.18 7.48
CA LEU A 17 -16.12 -16.86 6.06
C LEU A 17 -15.10 -15.77 5.73
N ILE A 18 -15.15 -14.65 6.45
CA ILE A 18 -14.23 -13.53 6.20
C ILE A 18 -12.79 -13.92 6.52
N PHE A 19 -12.57 -14.72 7.57
CA PHE A 19 -11.24 -15.18 7.94
C PHE A 19 -10.62 -16.13 6.90
N ALA A 20 -11.43 -17.00 6.31
CA ALA A 20 -10.97 -17.99 5.34
C ALA A 20 -10.85 -17.44 3.92
N ALA A 21 -11.46 -16.28 3.64
CA ALA A 21 -11.46 -15.69 2.31
C ALA A 21 -10.07 -15.12 1.95
N PRO A 22 -9.53 -15.44 0.77
CA PRO A 22 -8.27 -14.88 0.28
C PRO A 22 -8.40 -13.40 -0.09
N GLU A 23 -9.60 -12.94 -0.42
CA GLU A 23 -9.93 -11.57 -0.82
C GLU A 23 -11.05 -11.00 0.05
N PRO A 24 -11.16 -9.67 0.18
CA PRO A 24 -12.28 -9.04 0.88
C PRO A 24 -13.63 -9.47 0.32
N LEU A 25 -14.61 -9.76 1.18
CA LEU A 25 -15.94 -10.23 0.81
C LEU A 25 -16.96 -9.10 0.78
N ALA A 26 -17.77 -9.07 -0.28
CA ALA A 26 -18.92 -8.18 -0.36
C ALA A 26 -20.06 -8.64 0.58
N GLU A 27 -20.91 -7.71 1.00
CA GLU A 27 -22.06 -8.01 1.88
C GLU A 27 -23.00 -9.06 1.26
N GLU A 28 -23.18 -9.02 -0.06
CA GLU A 28 -24.00 -9.97 -0.80
C GLU A 28 -23.44 -11.39 -0.76
N GLN A 29 -22.11 -11.52 -0.82
CA GLN A 29 -21.44 -12.84 -0.72
C GLN A 29 -21.60 -13.41 0.69
N ILE A 30 -21.53 -12.56 1.71
CA ILE A 30 -21.75 -12.97 3.10
C ILE A 30 -23.22 -13.36 3.33
N ALA A 31 -24.16 -12.59 2.74
CA ALA A 31 -25.59 -12.87 2.82
C ALA A 31 -25.97 -14.23 2.25
N GLN A 32 -25.31 -14.67 1.16
CA GLN A 32 -25.56 -15.97 0.54
C GLN A 32 -25.28 -17.17 1.46
N ALA A 33 -24.41 -16.99 2.47
CA ALA A 33 -24.10 -18.04 3.44
C ALA A 33 -25.06 -18.05 4.64
N LEU A 34 -25.96 -17.07 4.72
CA LEU A 34 -26.97 -16.95 5.77
C LEU A 34 -28.36 -17.26 5.21
N ILE A 35 -29.34 -17.37 6.10
CA ILE A 35 -30.74 -17.54 5.71
C ILE A 35 -31.25 -16.22 5.12
N GLU A 36 -32.07 -16.31 4.07
CA GLU A 36 -32.70 -15.15 3.43
C GLU A 36 -33.42 -14.25 4.46
N GLY A 37 -33.22 -12.94 4.33
CA GLY A 37 -33.86 -11.93 5.18
C GLY A 37 -33.09 -11.59 6.47
N GLU A 38 -31.87 -12.10 6.65
CA GLU A 38 -31.04 -11.72 7.80
C GLU A 38 -30.46 -10.32 7.67
N ASP A 39 -30.35 -9.64 8.82
CA ASP A 39 -29.69 -8.34 8.91
C ASP A 39 -28.14 -8.51 8.92
N VAL A 40 -27.57 -8.68 7.73
CA VAL A 40 -26.13 -8.85 7.54
C VAL A 40 -25.35 -7.62 8.03
N VAL A 41 -25.88 -6.42 7.76
CA VAL A 41 -25.24 -5.15 8.13
C VAL A 41 -25.15 -5.03 9.66
N GLY A 42 -26.23 -5.36 10.36
CA GLY A 42 -26.23 -5.35 11.83
C GLY A 42 -25.32 -6.42 12.44
N LEU A 43 -25.20 -7.59 11.81
CA LEU A 43 -24.28 -8.65 12.25
C LEU A 43 -22.81 -8.23 12.01
N LEU A 44 -22.51 -7.63 10.89
CA LEU A 44 -21.16 -7.12 10.58
C LEU A 44 -20.75 -5.98 11.53
N ALA A 45 -21.66 -5.06 11.83
CA ALA A 45 -21.41 -3.99 12.81
C ALA A 45 -21.12 -4.55 14.20
N GLU A 46 -21.86 -5.57 14.65
CA GLU A 46 -21.62 -6.25 15.93
C GLU A 46 -20.26 -6.97 15.94
N LEU A 47 -19.93 -7.66 14.84
CA LEU A 47 -18.66 -8.33 14.71
C LEU A 47 -17.50 -7.32 14.70
N GLN A 48 -17.63 -6.23 13.95
CA GLN A 48 -16.66 -5.14 13.92
C GLN A 48 -16.41 -4.55 15.31
N HIS A 49 -17.49 -4.29 16.07
CA HIS A 49 -17.38 -3.80 17.43
C HIS A 49 -16.66 -4.80 18.36
N SER A 50 -16.94 -6.09 18.22
CA SER A 50 -16.31 -7.16 19.02
C SER A 50 -14.81 -7.31 18.75
N TYR A 51 -14.35 -6.91 17.55
CA TYR A 51 -12.97 -6.96 17.13
C TYR A 51 -12.22 -5.64 17.28
N ALA A 52 -12.87 -4.54 17.65
CA ALA A 52 -12.29 -3.19 17.69
C ALA A 52 -11.06 -3.03 18.60
N ARG A 53 -10.93 -3.89 19.64
CA ARG A 53 -9.81 -3.85 20.60
C ARG A 53 -8.93 -5.09 20.55
N ARG A 54 -8.98 -5.84 19.46
CA ARG A 54 -8.17 -7.04 19.25
C ARG A 54 -6.96 -6.74 18.36
N GLY A 55 -6.00 -7.64 18.30
CA GLY A 55 -4.86 -7.53 17.41
C GLY A 55 -5.20 -7.63 15.91
N VAL A 56 -6.43 -8.07 15.61
CA VAL A 56 -7.04 -8.06 14.27
C VAL A 56 -8.34 -7.29 14.35
N ASN A 57 -8.58 -6.41 13.41
CA ASN A 57 -9.82 -5.65 13.30
C ASN A 57 -10.58 -6.03 12.03
N LEU A 58 -11.90 -6.06 12.11
CA LEU A 58 -12.76 -6.17 10.94
C LEU A 58 -12.92 -4.79 10.33
N LYS A 59 -12.45 -4.61 9.10
CA LYS A 59 -12.48 -3.34 8.38
C LYS A 59 -13.23 -3.48 7.05
N LYS A 60 -13.87 -2.41 6.64
CA LYS A 60 -14.39 -2.26 5.29
C LYS A 60 -13.27 -1.72 4.41
N VAL A 61 -13.02 -2.35 3.27
CA VAL A 61 -11.92 -2.05 2.35
C VAL A 61 -12.47 -2.16 0.93
N ALA A 62 -12.41 -1.11 0.16
CA ALA A 62 -12.97 -1.05 -1.19
C ALA A 62 -14.45 -1.51 -1.24
N GLY A 63 -15.26 -1.12 -0.26
CA GLY A 63 -16.67 -1.53 -0.14
C GLY A 63 -16.90 -2.96 0.34
N LYS A 64 -15.85 -3.74 0.64
CA LYS A 64 -15.88 -5.15 1.03
C LYS A 64 -15.31 -5.34 2.43
N TRP A 65 -15.56 -6.48 3.06
CA TRP A 65 -15.17 -6.75 4.43
C TRP A 65 -13.96 -7.70 4.51
N ALA A 66 -12.96 -7.33 5.33
CA ALA A 66 -11.77 -8.14 5.57
C ALA A 66 -11.25 -7.96 6.99
N PHE A 67 -10.62 -8.99 7.52
CA PHE A 67 -9.79 -8.86 8.72
C PHE A 67 -8.44 -8.25 8.36
N ARG A 68 -8.02 -7.25 9.13
CA ARG A 68 -6.71 -6.60 9.01
C ARG A 68 -6.04 -6.54 10.37
N THR A 69 -4.72 -6.58 10.39
CA THR A 69 -3.95 -6.33 11.61
C THR A 69 -4.29 -4.95 12.15
N ALA A 70 -4.43 -4.83 13.46
CA ALA A 70 -4.66 -3.54 14.11
C ALA A 70 -3.51 -2.57 13.78
N ASP A 71 -3.84 -1.30 13.53
CA ASP A 71 -2.88 -0.33 13.01
C ASP A 71 -1.70 -0.09 13.95
N ASP A 72 -1.96 -0.15 15.27
CA ASP A 72 -0.96 -0.04 16.32
C ASP A 72 0.02 -1.21 16.37
N LEU A 73 -0.29 -2.34 15.72
CA LEU A 73 0.55 -3.54 15.66
C LEU A 73 1.25 -3.73 14.31
N SER A 74 1.04 -2.84 13.35
CA SER A 74 1.60 -2.96 11.99
C SER A 74 3.13 -3.07 11.98
N TYR A 75 3.82 -2.42 12.93
CA TYR A 75 5.28 -2.48 13.07
C TYR A 75 5.82 -3.91 13.33
N LEU A 76 5.01 -4.78 13.94
CA LEU A 76 5.41 -6.17 14.19
C LEU A 76 5.53 -6.97 12.88
N LEU A 77 4.70 -6.65 11.90
CA LEU A 77 4.66 -7.35 10.62
C LEU A 77 5.81 -6.95 9.69
N GLN A 78 6.42 -5.79 9.90
CA GLN A 78 7.56 -5.33 9.08
C GLN A 78 8.73 -6.31 9.13
N ARG A 79 8.90 -7.07 10.23
CA ARG A 79 9.94 -8.10 10.37
C ARG A 79 9.67 -9.36 9.55
N TYR A 80 8.42 -9.58 9.15
CA TYR A 80 7.96 -10.78 8.43
C TYR A 80 7.56 -10.45 6.99
N ALA A 81 7.56 -9.16 6.62
CA ALA A 81 7.32 -8.76 5.25
C ALA A 81 8.46 -9.34 4.39
N HIS A 82 8.14 -10.25 3.49
CA HIS A 82 9.05 -10.60 2.42
C HIS A 82 9.35 -9.31 1.65
N GLU A 83 10.60 -9.15 1.21
CA GLU A 83 11.00 -8.03 0.35
C GLU A 83 10.23 -8.11 -0.98
N GLU A 84 9.01 -7.60 -0.96
CA GLU A 84 8.37 -7.19 -2.20
C GLU A 84 9.22 -6.07 -2.81
N ARG A 85 9.37 -6.09 -4.13
CA ARG A 85 10.11 -5.03 -4.85
C ARG A 85 9.57 -3.68 -4.39
N ARG A 86 10.37 -2.94 -3.64
CA ARG A 86 10.01 -1.60 -3.20
C ARG A 86 9.89 -0.71 -4.43
N LEU A 87 8.80 0.01 -4.54
CA LEU A 87 8.68 1.05 -5.56
C LEU A 87 9.77 2.11 -5.35
N SER A 88 10.32 2.61 -6.46
CA SER A 88 11.23 3.75 -6.42
C SER A 88 10.53 4.99 -5.83
N LYS A 89 11.30 5.96 -5.35
CA LYS A 89 10.77 7.23 -4.85
C LYS A 89 9.92 7.93 -5.92
N ALA A 90 10.40 7.94 -7.17
CA ALA A 90 9.67 8.49 -8.31
C ALA A 90 8.31 7.81 -8.53
N ALA A 91 8.25 6.48 -8.43
CA ALA A 91 7.00 5.73 -8.55
C ALA A 91 6.03 6.02 -7.40
N LEU A 92 6.52 6.14 -6.17
CA LEU A 92 5.70 6.50 -5.00
C LEU A 92 5.13 7.92 -5.12
N GLU A 93 5.94 8.89 -5.55
CA GLU A 93 5.50 10.26 -5.80
C GLU A 93 4.43 10.31 -6.88
N THR A 94 4.66 9.62 -8.01
CA THR A 94 3.70 9.52 -9.11
C THR A 94 2.39 8.88 -8.66
N LEU A 95 2.45 7.79 -7.91
CA LEU A 95 1.27 7.14 -7.35
C LEU A 95 0.48 8.07 -6.42
N ALA A 96 1.16 8.79 -5.54
CA ALA A 96 0.54 9.77 -4.65
C ALA A 96 -0.17 10.88 -5.43
N ILE A 97 0.47 11.43 -6.46
CA ILE A 97 -0.15 12.46 -7.31
C ILE A 97 -1.41 11.91 -7.98
N ILE A 98 -1.34 10.70 -8.57
CA ILE A 98 -2.51 10.08 -9.17
C ILE A 98 -3.63 9.91 -8.13
N ALA A 99 -3.33 9.42 -6.94
CA ALA A 99 -4.33 9.18 -5.90
C ALA A 99 -5.06 10.45 -5.44
N TYR A 100 -4.34 11.57 -5.31
CA TYR A 100 -4.92 12.83 -4.83
C TYR A 100 -5.52 13.71 -5.94
N HIS A 101 -5.04 13.59 -7.20
CA HIS A 101 -5.41 14.48 -8.30
C HIS A 101 -6.24 13.81 -9.39
N GLN A 102 -6.52 12.51 -9.28
CA GLN A 102 -7.28 11.78 -10.30
C GLN A 102 -8.61 12.46 -10.68
N PRO A 103 -8.98 12.45 -11.95
CA PRO A 103 -8.25 11.92 -13.10
C PRO A 103 -7.13 12.86 -13.56
N VAL A 104 -5.95 12.33 -13.80
CA VAL A 104 -4.74 13.11 -14.09
C VAL A 104 -3.99 12.53 -15.30
N THR A 105 -3.46 13.40 -16.19
CA THR A 105 -2.64 13.02 -17.32
C THR A 105 -1.15 13.00 -16.93
N ARG A 106 -0.31 12.37 -17.77
CA ARG A 106 1.15 12.36 -17.58
C ARG A 106 1.71 13.79 -17.49
N ALA A 107 1.31 14.68 -18.39
CA ALA A 107 1.78 16.07 -18.37
C ALA A 107 1.41 16.80 -17.07
N GLU A 108 0.20 16.59 -16.55
CA GLU A 108 -0.22 17.17 -15.27
C GLU A 108 0.57 16.56 -14.08
N ILE A 109 0.94 15.27 -14.14
CA ILE A 109 1.81 14.63 -13.15
C ILE A 109 3.19 15.29 -13.17
N GLU A 110 3.78 15.47 -14.33
CA GLU A 110 5.09 16.11 -14.53
C GLU A 110 5.09 17.57 -14.06
N GLU A 111 4.01 18.30 -14.33
CA GLU A 111 3.82 19.68 -13.83
C GLU A 111 3.83 19.73 -12.30
N ILE A 112 3.11 18.79 -11.63
CA ILE A 112 3.04 18.74 -10.17
C ILE A 112 4.38 18.32 -9.56
N ARG A 113 5.07 17.34 -10.17
CA ARG A 113 6.39 16.87 -9.70
C ARG A 113 7.49 17.88 -9.96
N GLY A 114 7.36 18.72 -10.98
CA GLY A 114 8.40 19.62 -11.46
C GLY A 114 9.53 18.92 -12.25
N VAL A 115 9.40 17.62 -12.50
CA VAL A 115 10.35 16.81 -13.28
C VAL A 115 9.60 15.82 -14.18
N SER A 116 10.26 15.40 -15.26
CA SER A 116 9.68 14.42 -16.18
C SER A 116 9.41 13.07 -15.49
N THR A 117 8.43 12.35 -15.98
CA THR A 117 8.07 11.02 -15.50
C THR A 117 8.42 10.01 -16.58
N SER A 118 9.30 9.05 -16.30
CA SER A 118 9.63 8.00 -17.26
C SER A 118 8.42 7.12 -17.58
N ALA A 119 8.35 6.60 -18.79
CA ALA A 119 7.31 5.65 -19.19
C ALA A 119 7.34 4.43 -18.25
N SER A 120 8.52 3.90 -17.94
CA SER A 120 8.71 2.78 -17.02
C SER A 120 8.11 3.00 -15.63
N THR A 121 8.07 4.23 -15.12
CA THR A 121 7.44 4.54 -13.83
C THR A 121 5.93 4.30 -13.87
N ILE A 122 5.27 4.74 -14.94
CA ILE A 122 3.83 4.52 -15.13
C ILE A 122 3.56 3.03 -15.38
N ASP A 123 4.38 2.37 -16.19
CA ASP A 123 4.23 0.94 -16.51
C ASP A 123 4.32 0.06 -15.26
N ILE A 124 5.30 0.31 -14.39
CA ILE A 124 5.42 -0.40 -13.11
C ILE A 124 4.13 -0.23 -12.28
N LEU A 125 3.56 0.97 -12.23
CA LEU A 125 2.32 1.22 -11.48
C LEU A 125 1.09 0.56 -12.13
N LEU A 126 1.06 0.45 -13.47
CA LEU A 126 0.05 -0.32 -14.19
C LEU A 126 0.21 -1.82 -13.93
N GLU A 127 1.43 -2.35 -13.95
CA GLU A 127 1.74 -3.76 -13.66
C GLU A 127 1.36 -4.17 -12.23
N THR A 128 1.52 -3.26 -11.24
CA THR A 128 1.03 -3.53 -9.87
C THR A 128 -0.49 -3.61 -9.81
N GLY A 129 -1.19 -3.14 -10.84
CA GLY A 129 -2.64 -3.03 -10.84
C GLY A 129 -3.20 -1.98 -9.89
N TRP A 130 -2.37 -1.03 -9.42
CA TRP A 130 -2.82 0.02 -8.49
C TRP A 130 -3.38 1.24 -9.21
N ILE A 131 -2.94 1.48 -10.44
CA ILE A 131 -3.50 2.50 -11.32
C ILE A 131 -4.09 1.87 -12.58
N ARG A 132 -4.92 2.61 -13.26
CA ARG A 132 -5.48 2.23 -14.56
C ARG A 132 -5.67 3.46 -15.44
N PRO A 133 -5.61 3.31 -16.77
CA PRO A 133 -6.15 4.32 -17.67
C PRO A 133 -7.66 4.41 -17.48
N ARG A 134 -8.20 5.62 -17.52
CA ARG A 134 -9.63 5.89 -17.31
C ARG A 134 -10.33 6.35 -18.58
N GLY A 135 -9.70 7.31 -19.24
CA GLY A 135 -10.24 7.97 -20.40
C GLY A 135 -9.19 8.88 -21.02
N ARG A 136 -9.62 9.79 -21.85
CA ARG A 136 -8.77 10.78 -22.51
C ARG A 136 -9.26 12.18 -22.19
N ARG A 137 -8.34 13.11 -21.91
CA ARG A 137 -8.65 14.51 -21.67
C ARG A 137 -9.16 15.16 -22.96
N ARG A 138 -10.18 16.01 -22.87
CA ARG A 138 -10.65 16.83 -24.00
C ARG A 138 -9.71 18.01 -24.22
N ALA A 139 -8.49 17.71 -24.66
CA ALA A 139 -7.42 18.68 -24.96
C ALA A 139 -6.71 18.26 -26.24
N PRO A 140 -5.93 19.16 -26.88
CA PRO A 140 -5.10 18.78 -28.02
C PRO A 140 -4.23 17.57 -27.69
N GLY A 141 -4.15 16.60 -28.62
CA GLY A 141 -3.44 15.36 -28.43
C GLY A 141 -4.22 14.29 -27.63
N ARG A 142 -5.40 14.61 -27.05
CA ARG A 142 -6.27 13.71 -26.28
C ARG A 142 -5.50 12.82 -25.30
N PRO A 143 -4.68 13.39 -24.38
CA PRO A 143 -3.82 12.59 -23.51
C PRO A 143 -4.64 11.67 -22.61
N VAL A 144 -4.08 10.49 -22.34
CA VAL A 144 -4.68 9.49 -21.44
C VAL A 144 -4.73 10.04 -20.02
N THR A 145 -5.84 9.79 -19.33
CA THR A 145 -6.01 10.08 -17.90
C THR A 145 -5.89 8.81 -17.07
N TYR A 146 -5.24 8.94 -15.92
CA TYR A 146 -5.01 7.84 -14.98
C TYR A 146 -5.81 8.03 -13.69
N GLY A 147 -6.14 6.92 -13.05
CA GLY A 147 -6.77 6.88 -11.74
C GLY A 147 -6.44 5.59 -11.00
N THR A 148 -6.78 5.54 -9.73
CA THR A 148 -6.56 4.38 -8.87
C THR A 148 -7.60 3.28 -9.13
N THR A 149 -7.29 2.07 -8.66
CA THR A 149 -8.13 0.86 -8.78
C THR A 149 -8.65 0.40 -7.42
N GLU A 150 -9.52 -0.62 -7.41
CA GLU A 150 -9.88 -1.32 -6.17
C GLU A 150 -8.68 -2.01 -5.51
N ASN A 151 -7.73 -2.50 -6.31
CA ASN A 151 -6.50 -3.10 -5.78
C ASN A 151 -5.67 -2.09 -4.97
N PHE A 152 -5.61 -0.83 -5.42
CA PHE A 152 -5.01 0.25 -4.64
C PHE A 152 -5.70 0.40 -3.28
N LEU A 153 -7.03 0.52 -3.26
CA LEU A 153 -7.79 0.64 -2.01
C LEU A 153 -7.56 -0.56 -1.09
N THR A 154 -7.60 -1.77 -1.67
CA THR A 154 -7.38 -3.02 -0.92
C THR A 154 -5.97 -3.09 -0.34
N HIS A 155 -4.94 -2.71 -1.10
CA HIS A 155 -3.55 -2.72 -0.65
C HIS A 155 -3.33 -1.76 0.50
N PHE A 156 -3.82 -0.53 0.39
CA PHE A 156 -3.66 0.51 1.41
C PHE A 156 -4.71 0.42 2.54
N GLY A 157 -5.66 -0.51 2.48
CA GLY A 157 -6.66 -0.72 3.53
C GLY A 157 -7.71 0.39 3.62
N LEU A 158 -7.99 1.06 2.51
CA LEU A 158 -8.96 2.15 2.39
C LEU A 158 -10.32 1.61 1.96
N ASP A 159 -11.42 2.15 2.48
CA ASP A 159 -12.76 1.83 1.97
C ASP A 159 -13.05 2.63 0.70
N THR A 160 -12.71 3.92 0.72
CA THR A 160 -12.84 4.83 -0.42
C THR A 160 -11.57 5.65 -0.61
N ILE A 161 -11.41 6.27 -1.77
CA ILE A 161 -10.27 7.17 -2.02
C ILE A 161 -10.31 8.41 -1.11
N LYS A 162 -11.47 8.77 -0.58
CA LYS A 162 -11.66 9.90 0.35
C LYS A 162 -11.07 9.65 1.73
N ASP A 163 -10.78 8.38 2.05
CA ASP A 163 -10.13 8.00 3.32
C ASP A 163 -8.62 8.25 3.30
N LEU A 164 -8.08 8.77 2.18
CA LEU A 164 -6.70 9.25 2.15
C LEU A 164 -6.53 10.44 3.10
N PRO A 165 -5.42 10.49 3.86
CA PRO A 165 -5.20 11.52 4.87
C PRO A 165 -5.14 12.92 4.26
N GLY A 166 -5.89 13.85 4.82
CA GLY A 166 -5.85 15.26 4.46
C GLY A 166 -4.65 15.99 5.06
N LEU A 167 -4.47 17.26 4.66
CA LEU A 167 -3.34 18.10 5.15
C LEU A 167 -3.26 18.16 6.68
N ALA A 168 -4.41 18.26 7.36
CA ALA A 168 -4.45 18.35 8.82
C ALA A 168 -3.98 17.07 9.49
N GLU A 169 -4.35 15.92 8.94
CA GLU A 169 -3.97 14.59 9.44
C GLU A 169 -2.49 14.32 9.19
N LEU A 170 -1.98 14.64 7.99
CA LEU A 170 -0.55 14.51 7.65
C LEU A 170 0.34 15.37 8.57
N LYS A 171 -0.12 16.60 8.91
CA LYS A 171 0.57 17.44 9.89
C LYS A 171 0.49 16.87 11.30
N GLY A 172 -0.68 16.39 11.71
CA GLY A 172 -0.89 15.77 13.02
C GLY A 172 -0.06 14.50 13.23
N ALA A 173 0.16 13.74 12.15
CA ALA A 173 1.03 12.56 12.14
C ALA A 173 2.54 12.89 12.07
N GLY A 174 2.92 14.18 11.94
CA GLY A 174 4.32 14.60 11.83
C GLY A 174 4.98 14.21 10.49
N LEU A 175 4.19 13.89 9.47
CA LEU A 175 4.66 13.52 8.15
C LEU A 175 4.96 14.71 7.24
N LEU A 176 4.59 15.90 7.67
CA LEU A 176 4.86 17.16 6.96
C LEU A 176 5.60 18.13 7.89
N ASP A 177 6.62 18.76 7.37
CA ASP A 177 7.36 19.80 8.08
C ASP A 177 6.45 20.98 8.45
N ALA A 178 6.71 21.59 9.60
CA ALA A 178 5.93 22.74 10.09
C ALA A 178 6.03 23.97 9.17
N THR A 179 7.04 24.02 8.30
CA THR A 179 7.34 25.15 7.40
C THR A 179 6.91 24.83 5.96
N LEU A 180 5.60 24.66 5.76
CA LEU A 180 5.07 24.52 4.40
C LEU A 180 5.07 25.90 3.69
N PRO A 181 5.28 25.93 2.36
CA PRO A 181 5.17 27.15 1.59
C PRO A 181 3.81 27.84 1.78
N PRO A 182 3.76 29.19 1.75
CA PRO A 182 2.48 29.89 1.80
C PRO A 182 1.58 29.44 0.65
N GLY A 183 0.34 29.07 0.97
CA GLY A 183 -0.63 28.58 -0.03
C GLY A 183 -0.53 27.10 -0.35
N PHE A 184 0.34 26.32 0.29
CA PHE A 184 0.37 24.87 0.11
C PHE A 184 -0.94 24.24 0.58
N SER A 185 -1.59 23.49 -0.28
CA SER A 185 -2.79 22.71 0.02
C SER A 185 -2.65 21.32 -0.56
N VAL A 186 -3.10 20.33 0.18
CA VAL A 186 -3.30 18.97 -0.32
C VAL A 186 -4.72 18.94 -0.89
N PRO A 187 -4.91 18.58 -2.16
CA PRO A 187 -6.26 18.49 -2.73
C PRO A 187 -7.06 17.41 -2.01
N GLU A 188 -8.36 17.61 -1.92
CA GLU A 188 -9.26 16.57 -1.41
C GLU A 188 -9.40 15.47 -2.46
N PRO A 189 -9.10 14.22 -2.12
CA PRO A 189 -9.26 13.09 -3.03
C PRO A 189 -10.70 12.95 -3.50
N ARG A 190 -10.90 12.75 -4.79
CA ARG A 190 -12.24 12.62 -5.39
C ARG A 190 -12.49 11.18 -5.79
N ASP A 191 -13.62 10.67 -5.40
CA ASP A 191 -14.13 9.42 -5.96
C ASP A 191 -14.70 9.69 -7.34
N VAL A 192 -14.06 9.17 -8.36
CA VAL A 192 -14.40 9.42 -9.76
C VAL A 192 -14.75 8.08 -10.41
N ALA A 193 -15.84 7.47 -9.96
CA ALA A 193 -16.35 6.22 -10.55
C ALA A 193 -16.74 6.38 -12.01
N ALA A 194 -17.31 7.53 -12.40
CA ALA A 194 -17.69 7.88 -13.76
C ALA A 194 -16.66 8.79 -14.42
N LEU A 195 -16.67 8.84 -15.75
CA LEU A 195 -15.89 9.81 -16.51
C LEU A 195 -16.30 11.24 -16.17
N MET A 196 -15.32 12.12 -16.04
CA MET A 196 -15.57 13.53 -15.83
C MET A 196 -16.08 14.20 -17.13
N PRO A 197 -16.75 15.36 -17.07
CA PRO A 197 -17.26 16.06 -18.27
C PRO A 197 -16.16 16.42 -19.28
N ASP A 198 -14.92 16.55 -18.84
CA ASP A 198 -13.73 16.85 -19.63
C ASP A 198 -12.93 15.59 -20.03
N GLU A 199 -13.47 14.40 -19.74
CA GLU A 199 -12.93 13.12 -20.18
C GLU A 199 -13.77 12.52 -21.32
N LEU A 200 -13.10 11.83 -22.23
CA LEU A 200 -13.68 10.95 -23.24
C LEU A 200 -13.44 9.50 -22.85
N PRO A 201 -14.34 8.57 -23.17
CA PRO A 201 -14.09 7.15 -22.94
C PRO A 201 -12.89 6.68 -23.77
N LEU A 202 -12.23 5.64 -23.28
CA LEU A 202 -11.28 4.84 -24.08
C LEU A 202 -12.14 4.01 -25.04
N ASP A 203 -11.98 4.20 -26.35
CA ASP A 203 -12.65 3.37 -27.34
C ASP A 203 -12.01 1.97 -27.33
N GLU A 204 -12.82 0.91 -27.51
CA GLU A 204 -12.38 -0.49 -27.46
C GLU A 204 -11.25 -0.84 -28.47
N VAL A 205 -11.06 -0.01 -29.49
CA VAL A 205 -10.00 -0.15 -30.51
C VAL A 205 -8.64 0.33 -30.02
N GLU A 206 -8.57 1.05 -28.90
CA GLU A 206 -7.40 1.78 -28.44
C GLU A 206 -6.59 1.10 -27.35
N GLU A 207 -6.93 -0.13 -26.95
CA GLU A 207 -6.07 -0.90 -26.05
C GLU A 207 -4.68 -1.15 -26.63
N GLU A 208 -4.60 -1.32 -27.99
CA GLU A 208 -3.34 -1.42 -28.71
C GLU A 208 -2.60 -0.07 -28.81
N GLU A 209 -3.34 1.07 -28.90
CA GLU A 209 -2.72 2.41 -28.90
C GLU A 209 -2.27 2.87 -27.52
N VAL A 210 -2.92 2.43 -26.45
CA VAL A 210 -2.46 2.72 -25.09
C VAL A 210 -1.11 2.05 -24.83
N GLN A 211 -0.92 0.81 -25.29
CA GLN A 211 0.38 0.15 -25.29
C GLN A 211 1.37 0.79 -26.27
N GLY A 212 0.91 1.26 -27.43
CA GLY A 212 1.71 1.96 -28.40
C GLY A 212 2.11 3.38 -27.98
N ALA A 213 1.25 4.11 -27.28
CA ALA A 213 1.58 5.42 -26.70
C ALA A 213 2.60 5.33 -25.56
N LEU A 214 2.67 4.18 -24.89
CA LEU A 214 3.74 3.87 -23.94
C LEU A 214 5.06 3.50 -24.63
N ALA A 215 5.01 3.01 -25.88
CA ALA A 215 6.18 2.59 -26.66
C ALA A 215 6.84 3.73 -27.48
N PHE A 216 6.18 4.89 -27.61
CA PHE A 216 6.67 5.97 -28.50
C PHE A 216 7.80 6.83 -27.90
N ASP A 217 8.22 6.60 -26.67
CA ASP A 217 9.27 7.39 -26.01
C ASP A 217 10.61 6.65 -25.86
N GLU A 218 10.85 5.59 -26.66
CA GLU A 218 12.18 4.97 -26.73
C GLU A 218 13.26 5.87 -27.38
N ALA A 219 12.87 7.03 -27.93
CA ALA A 219 13.82 7.96 -28.56
C ALA A 219 14.52 8.90 -27.57
N ASP A 220 13.98 9.05 -26.34
CA ASP A 220 14.58 9.88 -25.27
C ASP A 220 15.20 9.05 -24.13
N ALA A 221 15.42 7.74 -24.35
CA ALA A 221 15.94 6.83 -23.33
C ALA A 221 17.47 6.92 -23.10
N ASP A 222 18.17 7.83 -23.77
CA ASP A 222 19.64 7.94 -23.67
C ASP A 222 20.15 8.92 -22.58
N GLU A 223 19.25 9.54 -21.79
CA GLU A 223 19.65 10.25 -20.57
C GLU A 223 18.98 9.64 -19.34
N VAL A 224 19.31 8.39 -19.04
CA VAL A 224 19.16 7.87 -17.68
C VAL A 224 20.36 8.42 -16.92
N ASP A 225 20.13 9.39 -16.04
CA ASP A 225 21.13 9.79 -15.06
C ASP A 225 21.60 8.54 -14.33
N GLU A 226 22.84 8.13 -14.57
CA GLU A 226 23.49 6.99 -13.90
C GLU A 226 23.53 7.17 -12.35
N ASP A 227 23.21 8.34 -11.85
CA ASP A 227 23.17 8.65 -10.42
C ASP A 227 21.94 8.08 -9.68
N GLU A 228 20.81 7.76 -10.35
CA GLU A 228 19.67 7.12 -9.68
C GLU A 228 19.81 5.60 -9.50
N ALA A 229 20.71 4.98 -10.25
CA ALA A 229 20.97 3.53 -10.13
C ALA A 229 21.97 3.18 -9.02
N ALA A 230 22.72 4.16 -8.51
CA ALA A 230 23.78 3.92 -7.52
C ALA A 230 23.28 3.88 -6.06
N ASP A 231 22.09 4.40 -5.78
CA ASP A 231 21.56 4.48 -4.40
C ASP A 231 20.86 3.19 -3.91
N VAL A 232 20.86 2.12 -4.72
CA VAL A 232 20.20 0.85 -4.38
C VAL A 232 21.19 -0.22 -3.90
N VAL A 233 22.51 0.01 -4.00
CA VAL A 233 23.51 -1.07 -3.78
C VAL A 233 24.41 -0.85 -2.57
N ASP A 234 24.37 0.28 -1.87
CA ASP A 234 25.37 0.61 -0.82
C ASP A 234 24.85 0.43 0.63
N GLY A 235 24.06 -0.60 0.87
CA GLY A 235 23.51 -0.91 2.19
C GLY A 235 23.86 -2.27 2.78
N VAL A 236 24.62 -3.13 2.10
CA VAL A 236 24.97 -4.48 2.61
C VAL A 236 26.38 -4.89 2.18
N THR A 237 27.40 -4.22 2.65
CA THR A 237 28.73 -4.85 2.81
C THR A 237 29.59 -4.01 3.77
N ALA A 238 29.46 -4.24 5.04
CA ALA A 238 30.53 -3.96 5.99
C ALA A 238 30.31 -4.85 7.21
N GLN A 239 30.98 -5.95 7.21
CA GLN A 239 31.79 -6.53 8.29
C GLN A 239 31.88 -8.05 8.14
N ALA A 240 32.89 -8.46 7.41
CA ALA A 240 33.55 -9.74 7.61
C ALA A 240 34.98 -9.58 7.08
N ASP A 241 35.83 -8.90 7.84
CA ASP A 241 37.26 -9.11 7.77
C ASP A 241 37.68 -9.77 9.06
N GLY A 242 37.84 -11.10 8.98
CA GLY A 242 38.51 -11.92 9.94
C GLY A 242 40.03 -11.81 9.71
N GLU A 243 40.69 -11.25 10.67
CA GLU A 243 42.17 -11.44 10.76
C GLU A 243 42.46 -12.85 11.20
N ALA A 244 43.07 -13.58 10.29
CA ALA A 244 43.86 -14.78 10.57
C ALA A 244 45.28 -14.30 10.96
N GLY A 245 45.64 -14.49 12.20
CA GLY A 245 46.97 -14.24 12.73
C GLY A 245 47.44 -15.42 13.53
N ASP A 246 48.49 -15.93 13.06
CA ASP A 246 49.29 -17.10 13.25
C ASP A 246 49.66 -17.51 14.69
N ALA A 247 49.95 -18.78 14.77
CA ALA A 247 50.53 -19.60 15.81
C ALA A 247 51.61 -18.93 16.67
N ASP A 248 51.73 -19.25 17.93
CA ASP A 248 52.78 -20.16 18.41
C ASP A 248 52.73 -20.36 19.94
N THR A 249 52.72 -21.59 20.34
CA THR A 249 53.55 -22.27 21.32
C THR A 249 53.58 -21.82 22.80
N GLN A 250 53.34 -22.81 23.60
CA GLN A 250 54.00 -23.21 24.85
C GLN A 250 53.37 -22.96 26.20
N ALA A 251 53.17 -24.10 26.79
CA ALA A 251 53.50 -24.49 28.18
C ALA A 251 52.48 -24.20 29.30
N ARG A 252 51.88 -25.29 29.74
CA ARG A 252 51.58 -25.59 31.16
C ARG A 252 52.86 -25.59 31.96
N PRO A 253 52.91 -25.60 33.33
CA PRO A 253 51.89 -26.20 34.23
C PRO A 253 51.70 -25.51 35.60
N ASP A 254 50.78 -26.11 36.34
CA ASP A 254 50.77 -26.36 37.82
C ASP A 254 50.40 -25.20 38.79
N GLU A 255 49.52 -25.52 39.55
CA GLU A 255 49.45 -26.00 40.92
C GLU A 255 48.70 -25.13 41.93
N LYS A 256 47.79 -25.81 42.60
CA LYS A 256 47.41 -25.71 44.06
C LYS A 256 46.67 -24.45 44.53
N ASP A 257 45.60 -24.69 45.04
CA ASP A 257 45.16 -25.27 46.36
C ASP A 257 44.55 -24.21 47.28
N SER A 258 43.60 -24.69 47.97
CA SER A 258 43.07 -24.25 49.31
C SER A 258 42.04 -23.13 49.34
N ARG A 259 40.84 -23.59 49.65
CA ARG A 259 40.25 -23.65 51.00
C ARG A 259 39.68 -22.34 51.57
N SER A 260 38.49 -22.54 51.91
CA SER A 260 37.78 -22.23 53.17
C SER A 260 36.95 -20.98 53.13
N GLU A 261 35.71 -21.20 53.36
CA GLU A 261 34.93 -21.13 54.62
C GLU A 261 34.26 -19.79 54.85
N GLN A 262 32.99 -19.97 55.07
CA GLN A 262 32.10 -19.39 56.10
C GLN A 262 31.44 -18.00 55.85
N ALA A 263 30.20 -18.08 55.71
CA ALA A 263 29.18 -17.62 56.68
C ALA A 263 28.94 -16.11 56.77
N SER A 264 27.85 -15.68 56.40
CA SER A 264 26.70 -15.17 57.18
C SER A 264 25.62 -14.73 56.20
#